data_82173ee5071c68d4bfc65de93415157e
#
_entry.id   82173ee5071c68d4bfc65de93415157e
#
_cell.length_a   1.000
_cell.length_b   1.000
_cell.length_c   1.000
_cell.angle_alpha   90.00
_cell.angle_beta   90.00
_cell.angle_gamma   90.00
#
_symmetry.space_group_name_H-M   'P 1'
#
loop_
_entity.id
_entity.type
_entity.pdbx_description
1 polymer ?
#
loop_
_entity_poly.entity_id
_entity_poly.type
_entity_poly.pdbx_seq_one_letter_code
_entity_poly.pdbx_strand_id
1 'polypeptide(L)'
;MTKPFSADLLLANIASLLANRLKLRQLFNAQNSQSEQPSTQHSTLDTQQPTSTSPDRRFLDTFLKAMEKHMSNTNLKIEDLGDEVGLSRVQLYRKVKALMGMTPVEILRETRLKRAMILLKTTDKTVSEIANEVGFATPGYFSSCFKKQYDKYPTDIREEMKV
;
A
#
# COMPACT_ATOMS: atom_id res chain seq x y z
N MET A 1 17.11 -20.76 7.89
CA MET A 1 17.36 -19.93 6.69
C MET A 1 16.08 -19.20 6.33
N THR A 2 15.89 -18.01 6.83
CA THR A 2 14.76 -17.15 6.54
C THR A 2 15.05 -16.41 5.24
N LYS A 3 14.35 -16.77 4.18
CA LYS A 3 14.40 -15.99 2.92
C LYS A 3 13.73 -14.65 3.15
N PRO A 4 14.36 -13.52 2.80
CA PRO A 4 13.71 -12.23 2.85
C PRO A 4 12.56 -12.23 1.85
N PHE A 5 11.35 -11.96 2.33
CA PHE A 5 10.23 -11.66 1.45
C PHE A 5 10.58 -10.39 0.70
N SER A 6 10.69 -10.48 -0.61
CA SER A 6 11.15 -9.37 -1.41
C SER A 6 10.09 -8.26 -1.37
N ALA A 7 10.53 -7.09 -0.92
CA ALA A 7 9.83 -5.82 -1.05
C ALA A 7 9.32 -5.59 -2.49
N ASP A 8 9.98 -6.21 -3.45
CA ASP A 8 9.65 -6.20 -4.87
C ASP A 8 8.25 -6.73 -5.18
N LEU A 9 7.77 -7.75 -4.45
CA LEU A 9 6.42 -8.30 -4.69
C LEU A 9 5.32 -7.38 -4.15
N LEU A 10 5.60 -6.69 -3.03
CA LEU A 10 4.70 -5.69 -2.44
C LEU A 10 4.67 -4.43 -3.32
N LEU A 11 5.83 -3.99 -3.78
CA LEU A 11 5.98 -2.88 -4.71
C LEU A 11 5.33 -3.16 -6.06
N ALA A 12 5.43 -4.39 -6.59
CA ALA A 12 4.78 -4.79 -7.84
C ALA A 12 3.25 -4.74 -7.76
N ASN A 13 2.65 -5.19 -6.65
CA ASN A 13 1.20 -5.13 -6.45
C ASN A 13 0.69 -3.69 -6.28
N ILE A 14 1.43 -2.86 -5.57
CA ILE A 14 1.07 -1.45 -5.36
C ILE A 14 1.35 -0.64 -6.64
N ALA A 15 2.42 -0.92 -7.36
CA ALA A 15 2.73 -0.33 -8.65
C ALA A 15 1.63 -0.65 -9.70
N SER A 16 1.09 -1.87 -9.70
CA SER A 16 -0.02 -2.27 -10.57
C SER A 16 -1.31 -1.50 -10.26
N LEU A 17 -1.63 -1.30 -8.97
CA LEU A 17 -2.79 -0.51 -8.54
C LEU A 17 -2.62 0.97 -8.89
N LEU A 18 -1.41 1.51 -8.76
CA LEU A 18 -1.08 2.89 -9.13
C LEU A 18 -1.12 3.10 -10.65
N ALA A 19 -0.61 2.14 -11.44
CA ALA A 19 -0.63 2.20 -12.89
C ALA A 19 -2.07 2.20 -13.45
N ASN A 20 -2.95 1.36 -12.91
CA ASN A 20 -4.36 1.32 -13.29
C ASN A 20 -5.10 2.61 -12.95
N ARG A 21 -4.75 3.25 -11.84
CA ARG A 21 -5.40 4.49 -11.40
C ARG A 21 -4.88 5.73 -12.12
N LEU A 22 -3.59 5.78 -12.44
CA LEU A 22 -3.01 6.81 -13.33
C LEU A 22 -3.62 6.74 -14.73
N LYS A 23 -3.85 5.53 -15.24
CA LYS A 23 -4.51 5.31 -16.53
C LYS A 23 -5.98 5.79 -16.52
N LEU A 24 -6.72 5.53 -15.45
CA LEU A 24 -8.07 6.06 -15.25
C LEU A 24 -8.11 7.59 -15.18
N ARG A 25 -7.14 8.20 -14.49
CA ARG A 25 -7.05 9.67 -14.37
C ARG A 25 -6.65 10.34 -15.68
N GLN A 26 -5.80 9.70 -16.49
CA GLN A 26 -5.46 10.17 -17.83
C GLN A 26 -6.66 10.09 -18.78
N LEU A 27 -7.48 9.05 -18.70
CA LEU A 27 -8.72 8.92 -19.48
C LEU A 27 -9.76 9.97 -19.08
N PHE A 28 -9.88 10.29 -17.79
CA PHE A 28 -10.78 11.35 -17.29
C PHE A 28 -10.33 12.75 -17.70
N ASN A 29 -9.01 13.03 -17.70
CA ASN A 29 -8.49 14.32 -18.14
C ASN A 29 -8.56 14.49 -19.67
N ALA A 30 -8.48 13.40 -20.45
CA ALA A 30 -8.63 13.44 -21.90
C ALA A 30 -10.07 13.77 -22.37
N GLN A 31 -11.07 13.49 -21.53
CA GLN A 31 -12.46 13.82 -21.81
C GLN A 31 -12.85 15.27 -21.44
N ASN A 32 -12.07 15.94 -20.59
CA ASN A 32 -12.34 17.32 -20.17
C ASN A 32 -11.54 18.40 -20.93
N SER A 33 -10.78 18.01 -21.97
CA SER A 33 -9.95 18.96 -22.74
C SER A 33 -10.60 19.38 -24.05
N GLN A 34 -11.92 19.55 -24.07
CA GLN A 34 -12.61 20.27 -25.15
C GLN A 34 -13.28 21.51 -24.60
N SER A 35 -12.51 22.50 -24.23
CA SER A 35 -12.83 23.92 -24.36
C SER A 35 -11.67 24.78 -23.85
N GLU A 36 -11.25 25.66 -24.77
CA GLU A 36 -10.44 26.87 -24.61
C GLU A 36 -8.94 26.78 -24.76
N GLN A 37 -8.48 27.18 -25.97
CA GLN A 37 -7.19 27.83 -26.27
C GLN A 37 -7.31 29.36 -26.02
N PRO A 38 -6.22 30.21 -26.07
CA PRO A 38 -4.92 29.98 -26.70
C PRO A 38 -3.66 30.58 -26.01
N SER A 39 -2.50 30.18 -26.55
CA SER A 39 -1.22 30.91 -26.74
C SER A 39 -0.35 31.29 -25.54
N THR A 40 0.88 30.85 -25.46
CA THR A 40 2.09 31.41 -26.13
C THR A 40 3.31 30.46 -25.93
N GLN A 41 4.15 30.46 -26.94
CA GLN A 41 5.39 29.72 -27.17
C GLN A 41 6.49 29.99 -26.12
N HIS A 42 7.28 28.99 -25.75
CA HIS A 42 8.74 29.06 -25.94
C HIS A 42 9.38 27.67 -25.92
N SER A 43 10.14 27.45 -26.98
CA SER A 43 10.97 26.30 -27.24
C SER A 43 12.17 26.24 -26.28
N THR A 44 12.54 25.07 -25.81
CA THR A 44 13.93 24.58 -25.88
C THR A 44 13.93 23.05 -25.73
N LEU A 45 14.43 22.40 -26.74
CA LEU A 45 14.84 21.01 -26.78
C LEU A 45 15.93 20.79 -25.72
N ASP A 46 15.70 19.85 -24.82
CA ASP A 46 16.80 19.13 -24.22
C ASP A 46 16.40 17.67 -23.99
N THR A 47 17.02 16.82 -24.79
CA THR A 47 16.90 15.37 -24.75
C THR A 47 17.69 14.87 -23.56
N GLN A 48 17.04 14.69 -22.42
CA GLN A 48 17.59 13.94 -21.31
C GLN A 48 16.57 12.93 -20.81
N GLN A 49 16.98 11.66 -20.83
CA GLN A 49 16.23 10.52 -20.28
C GLN A 49 15.70 10.84 -18.88
N PRO A 50 14.39 10.62 -18.60
CA PRO A 50 13.84 10.91 -17.28
C PRO A 50 14.13 9.79 -16.30
N THR A 51 15.29 9.80 -15.65
CA THR A 51 15.46 9.16 -14.34
C THR A 51 14.99 10.08 -13.22
N SER A 52 14.09 11.01 -13.51
CA SER A 52 13.48 11.86 -12.49
C SER A 52 12.32 11.12 -11.83
N THR A 53 12.64 10.40 -10.77
CA THR A 53 11.64 9.91 -9.84
C THR A 53 10.89 11.12 -9.30
N SER A 54 9.62 11.28 -9.67
CA SER A 54 8.82 12.43 -9.24
C SER A 54 8.82 12.53 -7.70
N PRO A 55 8.72 13.73 -7.11
CA PRO A 55 8.65 13.90 -5.65
C PRO A 55 7.61 13.00 -4.99
N ASP A 56 6.49 12.78 -5.66
CA ASP A 56 5.42 11.90 -5.18
C ASP A 56 5.84 10.43 -5.18
N ARG A 57 6.61 10.00 -6.15
CA ARG A 57 7.13 8.63 -6.17
C ARG A 57 8.15 8.42 -5.05
N ARG A 58 9.07 9.35 -4.82
CA ARG A 58 10.00 9.29 -3.69
C ARG A 58 9.28 9.25 -2.35
N PHE A 59 8.24 10.07 -2.20
CA PHE A 59 7.39 10.05 -1.01
C PHE A 59 6.73 8.68 -0.82
N LEU A 60 6.11 8.13 -1.86
CA LEU A 60 5.45 6.82 -1.78
C LEU A 60 6.45 5.71 -1.45
N ASP A 61 7.63 5.70 -2.07
CA ASP A 61 8.68 4.72 -1.78
C ASP A 61 9.12 4.79 -0.31
N THR A 62 9.30 6.00 0.22
CA THR A 62 9.67 6.20 1.64
C THR A 62 8.54 5.78 2.57
N PHE A 63 7.30 6.16 2.27
CA PHE A 63 6.11 5.80 3.05
C PHE A 63 5.89 4.29 3.10
N LEU A 64 6.03 3.59 1.97
CA LEU A 64 5.86 2.14 1.89
C LEU A 64 6.97 1.40 2.65
N LYS A 65 8.21 1.86 2.55
CA LYS A 65 9.33 1.32 3.35
C LYS A 65 9.12 1.51 4.86
N ALA A 66 8.64 2.68 5.27
CA ALA A 66 8.30 2.95 6.66
C ALA A 66 7.18 2.02 7.14
N MET A 67 6.14 1.83 6.33
CA MET A 67 5.08 0.87 6.64
C MET A 67 5.59 -0.56 6.78
N GLU A 68 6.41 -1.04 5.85
CA GLU A 68 6.97 -2.38 5.89
C GLU A 68 7.83 -2.61 7.14
N LYS A 69 8.67 -1.63 7.48
CA LYS A 69 9.52 -1.65 8.67
C LYS A 69 8.72 -1.79 9.97
N HIS A 70 7.57 -1.12 10.05
CA HIS A 70 6.80 -1.02 11.28
C HIS A 70 5.51 -1.84 11.30
N MET A 71 5.11 -2.50 10.20
CA MET A 71 3.80 -3.14 10.10
C MET A 71 3.56 -4.24 11.12
N SER A 72 4.59 -4.92 11.60
CA SER A 72 4.49 -5.95 12.64
C SER A 72 4.29 -5.36 14.05
N ASN A 73 4.46 -4.05 14.22
CA ASN A 73 4.22 -3.40 15.50
C ASN A 73 2.72 -3.22 15.73
N THR A 74 2.17 -3.92 16.74
CA THR A 74 0.75 -3.84 17.12
C THR A 74 0.35 -2.46 17.64
N ASN A 75 1.30 -1.69 18.16
CA ASN A 75 1.10 -0.34 18.71
C ASN A 75 1.47 0.78 17.74
N LEU A 76 1.72 0.45 16.47
CA LEU A 76 2.06 1.44 15.44
C LEU A 76 0.96 2.49 15.32
N LYS A 77 1.35 3.74 15.52
CA LYS A 77 0.50 4.90 15.27
C LYS A 77 0.79 5.46 13.88
N ILE A 78 -0.22 6.06 13.27
CA ILE A 78 -0.05 6.69 11.94
C ILE A 78 0.87 7.92 12.02
N GLU A 79 0.94 8.54 13.19
CA GLU A 79 1.87 9.62 13.49
C GLU A 79 3.32 9.18 13.30
N ASP A 80 3.68 7.98 13.76
CA ASP A 80 5.04 7.42 13.62
C ASP A 80 5.44 7.29 12.15
N LEU A 81 4.50 6.93 11.27
CA LEU A 81 4.72 6.91 9.83
C LEU A 81 4.84 8.32 9.24
N GLY A 82 4.11 9.28 9.79
CA GLY A 82 4.22 10.69 9.43
C GLY A 82 5.63 11.23 9.72
N ASP A 83 6.13 10.97 10.90
CA ASP A 83 7.45 11.41 11.34
C ASP A 83 8.57 10.84 10.43
N GLU A 84 8.46 9.56 10.02
CA GLU A 84 9.44 8.94 9.11
C GLU A 84 9.48 9.59 7.71
N VAL A 85 8.35 10.14 7.26
CA VAL A 85 8.27 10.83 5.94
C VAL A 85 8.30 12.35 6.05
N GLY A 86 8.48 12.89 7.27
CA GLY A 86 8.56 14.33 7.54
C GLY A 86 7.23 15.07 7.35
N LEU A 87 6.10 14.42 7.58
CA LEU A 87 4.76 15.00 7.44
C LEU A 87 3.94 14.85 8.72
N SER A 88 3.16 15.89 9.05
CA SER A 88 2.16 15.75 10.10
C SER A 88 1.09 14.71 9.71
N ARG A 89 0.38 14.16 10.69
CA ARG A 89 -0.72 13.21 10.46
C ARG A 89 -1.71 13.70 9.40
N VAL A 90 -2.13 14.95 9.47
CA VAL A 90 -3.11 15.54 8.54
C VAL A 90 -2.56 15.60 7.11
N GLN A 91 -1.30 16.02 6.96
CA GLN A 91 -0.63 16.08 5.67
C GLN A 91 -0.42 14.68 5.08
N LEU A 92 -0.04 13.70 5.91
CA LEU A 92 0.10 12.30 5.51
C LEU A 92 -1.20 11.74 4.98
N TYR A 93 -2.31 11.90 5.72
CA TYR A 93 -3.64 11.46 5.29
C TYR A 93 -4.06 12.07 3.96
N ARG A 94 -3.90 13.39 3.80
CA ARG A 94 -4.25 14.10 2.56
C ARG A 94 -3.42 13.59 1.39
N LYS A 95 -2.10 13.51 1.56
CA LYS A 95 -1.17 13.14 0.49
C LYS A 95 -1.35 11.69 0.07
N VAL A 96 -1.41 10.77 1.02
CA VAL A 96 -1.61 9.34 0.74
C VAL A 96 -2.96 9.12 0.07
N LYS A 97 -4.04 9.73 0.58
CA LYS A 97 -5.37 9.60 -0.03
C LYS A 97 -5.43 10.20 -1.43
N ALA A 98 -4.76 11.31 -1.68
CA ALA A 98 -4.69 11.91 -3.01
C ALA A 98 -3.94 11.03 -4.02
N LEU A 99 -2.84 10.41 -3.61
CA LEU A 99 -1.99 9.59 -4.48
C LEU A 99 -2.51 8.16 -4.64
N MET A 100 -2.99 7.53 -3.56
CA MET A 100 -3.39 6.12 -3.53
C MET A 100 -4.90 5.91 -3.47
N GLY A 101 -5.68 6.94 -3.13
CA GLY A 101 -7.13 6.92 -2.95
C GLY A 101 -7.62 6.18 -1.72
N MET A 102 -6.71 5.69 -0.91
CA MET A 102 -6.95 5.01 0.36
C MET A 102 -6.27 5.78 1.47
N THR A 103 -6.80 5.66 2.68
CA THR A 103 -6.15 6.22 3.86
C THR A 103 -4.93 5.39 4.28
N PRO A 104 -3.95 5.98 4.99
CA PRO A 104 -2.82 5.22 5.52
C PRO A 104 -3.21 4.01 6.36
N VAL A 105 -4.28 4.13 7.16
CA VAL A 105 -4.82 3.03 7.98
C VAL A 105 -5.37 1.89 7.13
N GLU A 106 -6.09 2.21 6.06
CA GLU A 106 -6.63 1.19 5.14
C GLU A 106 -5.51 0.46 4.43
N ILE A 107 -4.48 1.18 3.96
CA ILE A 107 -3.31 0.57 3.31
C ILE A 107 -2.55 -0.35 4.28
N LEU A 108 -2.31 0.12 5.50
CA LEU A 108 -1.65 -0.68 6.53
C LEU A 108 -2.42 -1.97 6.83
N ARG A 109 -3.74 -1.87 7.03
CA ARG A 109 -4.61 -3.02 7.28
C ARG A 109 -4.58 -4.00 6.12
N GLU A 110 -4.73 -3.53 4.89
CA GLU A 110 -4.70 -4.38 3.70
C GLU A 110 -3.35 -5.08 3.53
N THR A 111 -2.25 -4.37 3.77
CA THR A 111 -0.89 -4.93 3.71
C THR A 111 -0.69 -6.03 4.75
N ARG A 112 -1.16 -5.80 5.99
CA ARG A 112 -1.14 -6.81 7.06
C ARG A 112 -1.95 -8.06 6.70
N LEU A 113 -3.14 -7.88 6.14
CA LEU A 113 -4.01 -8.98 5.73
C LEU A 113 -3.42 -9.78 4.55
N LYS A 114 -2.79 -9.13 3.58
CA LYS A 114 -2.08 -9.80 2.49
C LYS A 114 -0.92 -10.65 3.01
N ARG A 115 -0.14 -10.13 3.96
CA ARG A 115 0.94 -10.88 4.60
C ARG A 115 0.40 -12.07 5.39
N ALA A 116 -0.70 -11.87 6.13
CA ALA A 116 -1.35 -12.94 6.86
C ALA A 116 -1.84 -14.08 5.94
N MET A 117 -2.40 -13.76 4.78
CA MET A 117 -2.80 -14.76 3.78
C MET A 117 -1.61 -15.62 3.33
N ILE A 118 -0.45 -15.01 3.12
CA ILE A 118 0.77 -15.74 2.76
C ILE A 118 1.19 -16.66 3.91
N LEU A 119 1.25 -16.15 5.15
CA LEU A 119 1.64 -16.94 6.31
C LEU A 119 0.69 -18.08 6.59
N LEU A 120 -0.62 -17.89 6.40
CA LEU A 120 -1.63 -18.96 6.51
C LEU A 120 -1.37 -20.10 5.54
N LYS A 121 -0.87 -19.81 4.35
CA LYS A 121 -0.59 -20.79 3.29
C LYS A 121 0.79 -21.43 3.37
N THR A 122 1.77 -20.77 3.98
CA THR A 122 3.19 -21.17 3.91
C THR A 122 3.78 -21.61 5.25
N THR A 123 3.06 -21.46 6.34
CA THR A 123 3.55 -21.80 7.68
C THR A 123 2.51 -22.56 8.49
N ASP A 124 2.96 -23.31 9.50
CA ASP A 124 2.08 -24.02 10.44
C ASP A 124 1.68 -23.22 11.67
N LYS A 125 1.99 -21.89 11.68
CA LYS A 125 1.64 -20.99 12.77
C LYS A 125 0.13 -20.93 12.99
N THR A 126 -0.28 -20.82 14.24
CA THR A 126 -1.69 -20.63 14.58
C THR A 126 -2.22 -19.28 14.08
N VAL A 127 -3.52 -19.16 13.93
CA VAL A 127 -4.19 -17.91 13.55
C VAL A 127 -3.83 -16.75 14.50
N SER A 128 -3.70 -17.04 15.80
CA SER A 128 -3.32 -16.07 16.82
C SER A 128 -1.88 -15.60 16.67
N GLU A 129 -0.95 -16.49 16.40
CA GLU A 129 0.45 -16.15 16.15
C GLU A 129 0.59 -15.30 14.90
N ILE A 130 -0.12 -15.67 13.83
CA ILE A 130 -0.12 -14.88 12.57
C ILE A 130 -0.70 -13.49 12.81
N ALA A 131 -1.83 -13.37 13.52
CA ALA A 131 -2.43 -12.08 13.85
C ALA A 131 -1.43 -11.15 14.56
N ASN A 132 -0.72 -11.66 15.57
CA ASN A 132 0.31 -10.91 16.30
C ASN A 132 1.50 -10.56 15.39
N GLU A 133 2.00 -11.50 14.61
CA GLU A 133 3.16 -11.31 13.73
C GLU A 133 2.92 -10.24 12.65
N VAL A 134 1.70 -10.17 12.13
CA VAL A 134 1.34 -9.14 11.15
C VAL A 134 0.88 -7.83 11.79
N GLY A 135 0.89 -7.72 13.12
CA GLY A 135 0.68 -6.47 13.84
C GLY A 135 -0.77 -6.19 14.25
N PHE A 136 -1.66 -7.18 14.28
CA PHE A 136 -2.99 -7.01 14.89
C PHE A 136 -2.93 -7.19 16.41
N ALA A 137 -3.54 -6.27 17.14
CA ALA A 137 -3.55 -6.30 18.60
C ALA A 137 -4.38 -7.47 19.16
N THR A 138 -5.41 -7.93 18.44
CA THR A 138 -6.25 -9.05 18.87
C THR A 138 -6.59 -9.98 17.71
N PRO A 139 -6.58 -11.31 17.92
CA PRO A 139 -6.96 -12.28 16.90
C PRO A 139 -8.41 -12.15 16.44
N GLY A 140 -9.31 -11.71 17.31
CA GLY A 140 -10.72 -11.49 16.98
C GLY A 140 -10.91 -10.36 15.97
N TYR A 141 -10.24 -9.22 16.18
CA TYR A 141 -10.27 -8.10 15.24
C TYR A 141 -9.60 -8.48 13.90
N PHE A 142 -8.48 -9.20 13.96
CA PHE A 142 -7.83 -9.76 12.77
C PHE A 142 -8.80 -10.62 11.94
N SER A 143 -9.47 -11.61 12.59
CA SER A 143 -10.39 -12.51 11.90
C SER A 143 -11.58 -11.78 11.28
N SER A 144 -12.11 -10.76 11.95
CA SER A 144 -13.18 -9.92 11.42
C SER A 144 -12.72 -9.12 10.19
N CYS A 145 -11.54 -8.50 10.25
CA CYS A 145 -10.98 -7.78 9.11
C CYS A 145 -10.66 -8.72 7.93
N PHE A 146 -10.13 -9.90 8.24
CA PHE A 146 -9.79 -10.92 7.24
C PHE A 146 -11.04 -11.42 6.51
N LYS A 147 -12.10 -11.77 7.26
CA LYS A 147 -13.39 -12.15 6.69
C LYS A 147 -13.98 -11.07 5.80
N LYS A 148 -13.91 -9.80 6.24
CA LYS A 148 -14.41 -8.67 5.45
C LYS A 148 -13.65 -8.50 4.13
N GLN A 149 -12.35 -8.81 4.11
CA GLN A 149 -11.50 -8.65 2.93
C GLN A 149 -11.59 -9.81 1.95
N TYR A 150 -11.71 -11.05 2.46
CA TYR A 150 -11.60 -12.26 1.66
C TYR A 150 -12.87 -13.14 1.66
N ASP A 151 -13.94 -12.71 2.33
CA ASP A 151 -15.20 -13.47 2.54
C ASP A 151 -15.04 -14.83 3.24
N LYS A 152 -13.84 -15.15 3.72
CA LYS A 152 -13.47 -16.37 4.42
C LYS A 152 -12.77 -16.06 5.73
N TYR A 153 -12.92 -16.93 6.72
CA TYR A 153 -12.13 -16.83 7.95
C TYR A 153 -10.71 -17.35 7.73
N PRO A 154 -9.73 -16.87 8.53
CA PRO A 154 -8.36 -17.41 8.49
C PRO A 154 -8.29 -18.92 8.73
N THR A 155 -9.19 -19.46 9.56
CA THR A 155 -9.35 -20.89 9.82
C THR A 155 -9.75 -21.68 8.57
N ASP A 156 -10.68 -21.13 7.79
CA ASP A 156 -11.17 -21.78 6.56
C ASP A 156 -10.03 -21.94 5.54
N ILE A 157 -9.20 -20.90 5.40
CA ILE A 157 -8.00 -20.96 4.54
C ILE A 157 -7.03 -22.02 5.02
N ARG A 158 -6.87 -22.17 6.35
CA ARG A 158 -5.98 -23.18 6.92
C ARG A 158 -6.49 -24.60 6.69
N GLU A 159 -7.78 -24.83 6.75
CA GLU A 159 -8.41 -26.14 6.50
C GLU A 159 -8.29 -26.51 5.03
N GLU A 160 -8.51 -25.59 4.11
CA GLU A 160 -8.33 -25.80 2.66
C GLU A 160 -6.90 -26.23 2.28
N MET A 161 -5.90 -25.86 3.07
CA MET A 161 -4.49 -26.21 2.82
C MET A 161 -4.08 -27.57 3.41
N LYS A 162 -4.92 -28.19 4.25
CA LYS A 162 -4.65 -29.49 4.84
C LYS A 162 -5.18 -30.66 4.00
N VAL A 163 -5.91 -30.38 2.95
CA VAL A 163 -6.42 -31.33 1.97
C VAL A 163 -5.42 -31.52 0.84
#